data_9bea49eb3362a1df6bba842722ea9bf1
#
_entry.id   9bea49eb3362a1df6bba842722ea9bf1
#
_cell.length_a   1.000
_cell.length_b   1.000
_cell.length_c   1.000
_cell.angle_alpha   90.00
_cell.angle_beta   90.00
_cell.angle_gamma   90.00
#
_symmetry.space_group_name_H-M   'P 1'
#
loop_
_entity.id
_entity.type
_entity.pdbx_description
1 polymer ?
#
loop_
_entity_poly.entity_id
_entity_poly.type
_entity_poly.pdbx_seq_one_letter_code
_entity_poly.pdbx_strand_id
1 'polypeptide(L)'
;DIYQSLKQWFVRYLGWLLTDPNDVEEMTQKNNHSVTYFVQAAIFALFTDNPRIVEFCRESYKKYLLPQMEADGSFPLELARTKPYNYSSFVLDNMVTLCYLLSTSEDNLWNYALPNGADIQKGVDFLTPYLLDKSTWPYAKDVMHFDAFPVRMSFLLFAGNLLKRPELVQ
;
A
#
# COMPACT_ATOMS: atom_id res chain seq x y z
N ASP A 1 -32.98 -4.09 -6.20
CA ASP A 1 -32.03 -3.24 -6.91
C ASP A 1 -30.64 -3.89 -6.90
N ILE A 2 -30.02 -4.00 -8.09
CA ILE A 2 -28.70 -4.64 -8.28
C ILE A 2 -27.64 -4.01 -7.37
N TYR A 3 -27.62 -2.69 -7.23
CA TYR A 3 -26.68 -1.99 -6.37
C TYR A 3 -26.79 -2.45 -4.92
N GLN A 4 -27.97 -2.55 -4.36
CA GLN A 4 -28.20 -3.00 -2.98
C GLN A 4 -27.82 -4.48 -2.80
N SER A 5 -28.11 -5.31 -3.78
CA SER A 5 -27.72 -6.72 -3.76
C SER A 5 -26.19 -6.86 -3.78
N LEU A 6 -25.50 -6.08 -4.61
CA LEU A 6 -24.04 -6.03 -4.67
C LEU A 6 -23.44 -5.55 -3.35
N LYS A 7 -23.98 -4.48 -2.76
CA LYS A 7 -23.53 -3.95 -1.47
C LYS A 7 -23.68 -4.99 -0.35
N GLN A 8 -24.82 -5.70 -0.30
CA GLN A 8 -25.01 -6.80 0.64
C GLN A 8 -24.05 -7.97 0.43
N TRP A 9 -23.70 -8.26 -0.83
CA TRP A 9 -22.69 -9.28 -1.11
C TRP A 9 -21.34 -8.88 -0.54
N PHE A 10 -20.90 -7.63 -0.73
CA PHE A 10 -19.65 -7.13 -0.16
C PHE A 10 -19.67 -7.05 1.37
N VAL A 11 -20.81 -6.80 2.01
CA VAL A 11 -20.94 -6.92 3.47
C VAL A 11 -20.60 -8.33 3.94
N ARG A 12 -21.15 -9.36 3.26
CA ARG A 12 -20.86 -10.76 3.60
C ARG A 12 -19.42 -11.14 3.31
N TYR A 13 -18.89 -10.69 2.16
CA TYR A 13 -17.52 -10.95 1.76
C TYR A 13 -16.52 -10.30 2.73
N LEU A 14 -16.76 -9.06 3.15
CA LEU A 14 -15.95 -8.39 4.17
C LEU A 14 -16.00 -9.14 5.50
N GLY A 15 -17.18 -9.62 5.91
CA GLY A 15 -17.33 -10.44 7.11
C GLY A 15 -16.51 -11.74 7.01
N TRP A 16 -16.53 -12.41 5.88
CA TRP A 16 -15.72 -13.61 5.62
C TRP A 16 -14.22 -13.28 5.65
N LEU A 17 -13.78 -12.27 4.93
CA LEU A 17 -12.38 -11.79 4.89
C LEU A 17 -11.81 -11.54 6.30
N LEU A 18 -12.63 -11.03 7.21
CA LEU A 18 -12.21 -10.71 8.59
C LEU A 18 -12.23 -11.92 9.54
N THR A 19 -12.77 -13.06 9.13
CA THR A 19 -13.00 -14.21 10.03
C THR A 19 -12.48 -15.54 9.52
N ASP A 20 -12.21 -15.68 8.23
CA ASP A 20 -11.62 -16.90 7.67
C ASP A 20 -10.18 -17.06 8.17
N PRO A 21 -9.76 -18.24 8.64
CA PRO A 21 -8.41 -18.46 9.19
C PRO A 21 -7.29 -18.16 8.21
N ASN A 22 -7.44 -18.44 6.92
CA ASN A 22 -6.42 -18.17 5.91
C ASN A 22 -6.28 -16.65 5.66
N ASP A 23 -7.39 -15.93 5.62
CA ASP A 23 -7.38 -14.48 5.45
C ASP A 23 -6.85 -13.76 6.70
N VAL A 24 -7.12 -14.28 7.90
CA VAL A 24 -6.50 -13.78 9.15
C VAL A 24 -5.00 -14.05 9.15
N GLU A 25 -4.52 -15.15 8.59
CA GLU A 25 -3.09 -15.40 8.39
C GLU A 25 -2.48 -14.37 7.42
N GLU A 26 -3.12 -14.11 6.28
CA GLU A 26 -2.70 -13.06 5.33
C GLU A 26 -2.64 -11.67 5.98
N MET A 27 -3.64 -11.32 6.78
CA MET A 27 -3.68 -10.05 7.52
C MET A 27 -2.47 -9.86 8.44
N THR A 28 -1.91 -10.94 8.99
CA THR A 28 -0.80 -10.89 9.96
C THR A 28 0.58 -10.98 9.34
N GLN A 29 0.69 -11.17 8.02
CA GLN A 29 1.97 -11.21 7.31
C GLN A 29 2.72 -9.88 7.45
N LYS A 30 4.06 -9.94 7.41
CA LYS A 30 4.93 -8.74 7.53
C LYS A 30 5.48 -8.29 6.17
N ASN A 31 4.70 -8.45 5.12
CA ASN A 31 5.08 -8.17 3.73
C ASN A 31 3.86 -7.67 2.93
N ASN A 32 3.99 -7.60 1.61
CA ASN A 32 2.93 -7.14 0.69
C ASN A 32 1.56 -7.85 0.89
N HIS A 33 1.52 -9.07 1.41
CA HIS A 33 0.28 -9.83 1.64
C HIS A 33 -0.65 -9.06 2.58
N SER A 34 -0.18 -8.68 3.77
CA SER A 34 -1.01 -7.91 4.70
C SER A 34 -1.40 -6.54 4.14
N VAL A 35 -0.50 -5.86 3.43
CA VAL A 35 -0.81 -4.55 2.85
C VAL A 35 -1.94 -4.68 1.82
N THR A 36 -1.87 -5.69 0.94
CA THR A 36 -2.93 -5.96 -0.05
C THR A 36 -4.25 -6.38 0.62
N TYR A 37 -4.18 -7.19 1.68
CA TYR A 37 -5.34 -7.53 2.50
C TYR A 37 -6.05 -6.26 3.00
N PHE A 38 -5.31 -5.33 3.59
CA PHE A 38 -5.89 -4.09 4.12
C PHE A 38 -6.41 -3.14 3.03
N VAL A 39 -5.85 -3.14 1.83
CA VAL A 39 -6.43 -2.42 0.68
C VAL A 39 -7.83 -2.96 0.37
N GLN A 40 -7.99 -4.28 0.27
CA GLN A 40 -9.29 -4.90 0.03
C GLN A 40 -10.29 -4.59 1.16
N ALA A 41 -9.87 -4.81 2.43
CA ALA A 41 -10.72 -4.54 3.59
C ALA A 41 -11.18 -3.07 3.64
N ALA A 42 -10.28 -2.12 3.36
CA ALA A 42 -10.59 -0.69 3.34
C ALA A 42 -11.59 -0.34 2.24
N ILE A 43 -11.37 -0.81 1.00
CA ILE A 43 -12.28 -0.55 -0.13
C ILE A 43 -13.67 -1.12 0.16
N PHE A 44 -13.76 -2.35 0.65
CA PHE A 44 -15.04 -2.98 0.94
C PHE A 44 -15.74 -2.32 2.14
N ALA A 45 -14.99 -1.88 3.16
CA ALA A 45 -15.53 -1.16 4.30
C ALA A 45 -16.09 0.21 3.88
N LEU A 46 -15.39 0.95 3.02
CA LEU A 46 -15.87 2.22 2.45
C LEU A 46 -17.11 2.00 1.59
N PHE A 47 -17.09 1.01 0.71
CA PHE A 47 -18.24 0.71 -0.18
C PHE A 47 -19.49 0.28 0.61
N THR A 48 -19.32 -0.37 1.75
CA THR A 48 -20.42 -0.87 2.59
C THR A 48 -20.80 0.06 3.73
N ASP A 49 -20.22 1.27 3.80
CA ASP A 49 -20.42 2.26 4.87
C ASP A 49 -20.15 1.69 6.27
N ASN A 50 -19.02 1.00 6.41
CA ASN A 50 -18.60 0.40 7.67
C ASN A 50 -17.46 1.19 8.34
N PRO A 51 -17.77 2.27 9.11
CA PRO A 51 -16.75 3.16 9.66
C PRO A 51 -15.84 2.45 10.69
N ARG A 52 -16.32 1.39 11.36
CA ARG A 52 -15.50 0.64 12.33
C ARG A 52 -14.35 -0.09 11.63
N ILE A 53 -14.60 -0.69 10.47
CA ILE A 53 -13.55 -1.38 9.73
C ILE A 53 -12.66 -0.38 9.01
N VAL A 54 -13.18 0.75 8.54
CA VAL A 54 -12.35 1.84 8.01
C VAL A 54 -11.35 2.30 9.06
N GLU A 55 -11.80 2.54 10.29
CA GLU A 55 -10.93 2.94 11.41
C GLU A 55 -9.92 1.84 11.77
N PHE A 56 -10.35 0.58 11.84
CA PHE A 56 -9.46 -0.56 12.05
C PHE A 56 -8.35 -0.62 10.99
N CYS A 57 -8.67 -0.38 9.71
CA CYS A 57 -7.67 -0.35 8.64
C CYS A 57 -6.68 0.82 8.82
N ARG A 58 -7.16 2.00 9.22
CA ARG A 58 -6.33 3.19 9.46
C ARG A 58 -5.34 2.95 10.61
N GLU A 59 -5.81 2.44 11.73
CA GLU A 59 -4.94 2.11 12.88
C GLU A 59 -3.97 0.97 12.56
N SER A 60 -4.40 -0.01 11.77
CA SER A 60 -3.54 -1.10 11.29
C SER A 60 -2.44 -0.60 10.37
N TYR A 61 -2.72 0.38 9.51
CA TYR A 61 -1.71 1.03 8.68
C TYR A 61 -0.57 1.59 9.55
N LYS A 62 -0.90 2.36 10.58
CA LYS A 62 0.09 2.98 11.48
C LYS A 62 0.86 1.96 12.29
N LYS A 63 0.17 0.94 12.80
CA LYS A 63 0.72 0.01 13.79
C LYS A 63 1.45 -1.18 13.18
N TYR A 64 1.02 -1.64 12.00
CA TYR A 64 1.50 -2.90 11.43
C TYR A 64 2.04 -2.78 10.00
N LEU A 65 1.51 -1.88 9.17
CA LEU A 65 1.89 -1.82 7.77
C LEU A 65 3.04 -0.86 7.54
N LEU A 66 2.95 0.38 7.99
CA LEU A 66 4.05 1.33 7.85
C LEU A 66 5.35 0.85 8.53
N PRO A 67 5.33 0.13 9.68
CA PRO A 67 6.54 -0.48 10.26
C PRO A 67 7.24 -1.56 9.43
N GLN A 68 6.69 -1.96 8.28
CA GLN A 68 7.39 -2.81 7.31
C GLN A 68 8.42 -2.04 6.49
N MET A 69 8.38 -0.69 6.56
CA MET A 69 9.30 0.22 5.90
C MET A 69 10.42 0.64 6.86
N GLU A 70 11.64 0.67 6.37
CA GLU A 70 12.79 1.24 7.08
C GLU A 70 12.80 2.77 7.01
N ALA A 71 13.65 3.39 7.84
CA ALA A 71 13.77 4.85 7.91
C ALA A 71 14.21 5.53 6.59
N ASP A 72 14.82 4.78 5.69
CA ASP A 72 15.22 5.24 4.36
C ASP A 72 14.12 5.07 3.29
N GLY A 73 12.98 4.50 3.64
CA GLY A 73 11.87 4.22 2.75
C GLY A 73 11.91 2.85 2.06
N SER A 74 12.93 2.04 2.32
CA SER A 74 13.05 0.68 1.76
C SER A 74 12.14 -0.33 2.46
N PHE A 75 11.86 -1.45 1.78
CA PHE A 75 11.08 -2.58 2.29
C PHE A 75 11.96 -3.83 2.34
N PRO A 76 12.68 -4.10 3.44
CA PRO A 76 13.69 -5.18 3.49
C PRO A 76 13.15 -6.56 3.14
N LEU A 77 11.93 -6.89 3.57
CA LEU A 77 11.33 -8.18 3.29
C LEU A 77 10.92 -8.34 1.80
N GLU A 78 10.63 -7.24 1.11
CA GLU A 78 10.39 -7.26 -0.33
C GLU A 78 11.70 -7.28 -1.13
N LEU A 79 12.71 -6.54 -0.67
CA LEU A 79 14.05 -6.55 -1.27
C LEU A 79 14.73 -7.92 -1.18
N ALA A 80 14.40 -8.74 -0.19
CA ALA A 80 14.89 -10.10 -0.03
C ALA A 80 14.18 -11.14 -0.93
N ARG A 81 13.14 -10.74 -1.69
CA ARG A 81 12.38 -11.65 -2.57
C ARG A 81 13.09 -11.90 -3.88
N THR A 82 12.58 -12.86 -4.64
CA THR A 82 13.08 -13.19 -6.01
C THR A 82 12.78 -12.10 -7.04
N LYS A 83 11.87 -11.16 -6.73
CA LYS A 83 11.49 -10.03 -7.59
C LYS A 83 11.49 -8.74 -6.76
N PRO A 84 12.66 -8.30 -6.27
CA PRO A 84 12.74 -7.20 -5.31
C PRO A 84 12.21 -5.87 -5.85
N TYR A 85 12.42 -5.56 -7.12
CA TYR A 85 11.91 -4.35 -7.76
C TYR A 85 10.38 -4.36 -7.83
N ASN A 86 9.81 -5.46 -8.33
CA ASN A 86 8.36 -5.58 -8.48
C ASN A 86 7.66 -5.58 -7.12
N TYR A 87 8.14 -6.37 -6.15
CA TYR A 87 7.50 -6.43 -4.83
C TYR A 87 7.62 -5.11 -4.07
N SER A 88 8.76 -4.41 -4.14
CA SER A 88 8.91 -3.08 -3.53
C SER A 88 7.97 -2.05 -4.15
N SER A 89 7.83 -2.05 -5.47
CA SER A 89 6.88 -1.18 -6.19
C SER A 89 5.44 -1.52 -5.84
N PHE A 90 5.11 -2.81 -5.77
CA PHE A 90 3.76 -3.29 -5.46
C PHE A 90 3.34 -2.95 -4.02
N VAL A 91 4.21 -3.16 -3.03
CA VAL A 91 3.89 -2.83 -1.64
C VAL A 91 3.71 -1.32 -1.46
N LEU A 92 4.55 -0.50 -2.09
CA LEU A 92 4.43 0.95 -2.03
C LEU A 92 3.12 1.45 -2.69
N ASP A 93 2.76 0.90 -3.86
CA ASP A 93 1.52 1.25 -4.56
C ASP A 93 0.28 0.99 -3.68
N ASN A 94 0.26 -0.16 -3.00
CA ASN A 94 -0.80 -0.50 -2.06
C ASN A 94 -0.79 0.41 -0.82
N MET A 95 0.37 0.76 -0.24
CA MET A 95 0.45 1.67 0.90
C MET A 95 0.00 3.09 0.56
N VAL A 96 0.36 3.59 -0.61
CA VAL A 96 -0.11 4.89 -1.13
C VAL A 96 -1.62 4.86 -1.34
N THR A 97 -2.16 3.75 -1.86
CA THR A 97 -3.60 3.56 -2.00
C THR A 97 -4.31 3.62 -0.64
N LEU A 98 -3.75 2.99 0.40
CA LEU A 98 -4.29 3.09 1.76
C LEU A 98 -4.23 4.53 2.30
N CYS A 99 -3.14 5.26 2.08
CA CYS A 99 -3.07 6.67 2.45
C CYS A 99 -4.17 7.49 1.78
N TYR A 100 -4.42 7.24 0.49
CA TYR A 100 -5.48 7.91 -0.26
C TYR A 100 -6.88 7.60 0.27
N LEU A 101 -7.17 6.33 0.55
CA LEU A 101 -8.48 5.87 0.97
C LEU A 101 -8.82 6.22 2.42
N LEU A 102 -7.82 6.23 3.31
CA LEU A 102 -8.02 6.25 4.75
C LEU A 102 -7.71 7.59 5.41
N SER A 103 -7.03 8.53 4.73
CA SER A 103 -6.75 9.85 5.30
C SER A 103 -8.01 10.67 5.47
N THR A 104 -8.07 11.41 6.58
CA THR A 104 -9.11 12.42 6.87
C THR A 104 -8.44 13.77 7.16
N SER A 105 -9.24 14.81 7.40
CA SER A 105 -8.75 16.13 7.86
C SER A 105 -8.10 16.05 9.25
N GLU A 106 -8.61 15.19 10.11
CA GLU A 106 -8.16 15.02 11.49
C GLU A 106 -7.03 14.00 11.63
N ASP A 107 -6.98 13.02 10.72
CA ASP A 107 -6.00 11.92 10.75
C ASP A 107 -5.46 11.65 9.35
N ASN A 108 -4.40 12.34 8.99
CA ASN A 108 -3.81 12.33 7.65
C ASN A 108 -2.60 11.40 7.59
N LEU A 109 -2.76 10.22 6.99
CA LEU A 109 -1.72 9.23 6.85
C LEU A 109 -0.53 9.68 5.96
N TRP A 110 -0.73 10.67 5.09
CA TRP A 110 0.35 11.26 4.29
C TRP A 110 1.37 12.03 5.12
N ASN A 111 0.95 12.48 6.31
CA ASN A 111 1.78 13.23 7.25
C ASN A 111 2.18 12.39 8.47
N TYR A 112 1.72 11.14 8.55
CA TYR A 112 2.04 10.27 9.67
C TYR A 112 3.44 9.69 9.49
N ALA A 113 4.27 9.83 10.54
CA ALA A 113 5.62 9.27 10.59
C ALA A 113 5.81 8.42 11.83
N LEU A 114 6.59 7.35 11.68
CA LEU A 114 7.03 6.52 12.80
C LEU A 114 8.12 7.23 13.64
N PRO A 115 8.36 6.80 14.89
CA PRO A 115 9.43 7.36 15.72
C PRO A 115 10.83 7.27 15.11
N ASN A 116 11.09 6.27 14.24
CA ASN A 116 12.34 6.14 13.50
C ASN A 116 12.40 7.05 12.26
N GLY A 117 11.35 7.81 11.99
CA GLY A 117 11.24 8.72 10.87
C GLY A 117 10.76 8.09 9.55
N ALA A 118 10.40 6.81 9.52
CA ALA A 118 9.77 6.21 8.34
C ALA A 118 8.37 6.81 8.12
N ASP A 119 8.08 7.20 6.89
CA ASP A 119 6.80 7.73 6.42
C ASP A 119 6.59 7.38 4.94
N ILE A 120 5.39 7.55 4.45
CA ILE A 120 5.05 7.19 3.07
C ILE A 120 5.82 8.01 2.02
N GLN A 121 6.20 9.25 2.34
CA GLN A 121 6.96 10.12 1.44
C GLN A 121 8.36 9.56 1.21
N LYS A 122 9.01 9.01 2.24
CA LYS A 122 10.30 8.32 2.11
C LYS A 122 10.22 7.08 1.23
N GLY A 123 9.13 6.31 1.32
CA GLY A 123 8.91 5.19 0.38
C GLY A 123 8.83 5.66 -1.07
N VAL A 124 8.11 6.75 -1.32
CA VAL A 124 8.05 7.39 -2.65
C VAL A 124 9.43 7.88 -3.08
N ASP A 125 10.17 8.56 -2.21
CA ASP A 125 11.51 9.07 -2.50
C ASP A 125 12.52 7.94 -2.77
N PHE A 126 12.42 6.84 -2.04
CA PHE A 126 13.26 5.67 -2.22
C PHE A 126 13.11 5.04 -3.61
N LEU A 127 11.87 4.85 -4.09
CA LEU A 127 11.63 4.18 -5.38
C LEU A 127 11.68 5.09 -6.60
N THR A 128 11.36 6.37 -6.46
CA THR A 128 11.26 7.32 -7.58
C THR A 128 12.49 7.33 -8.48
N PRO A 129 13.75 7.40 -7.99
CA PRO A 129 14.93 7.38 -8.86
C PRO A 129 14.99 6.17 -9.78
N TYR A 130 14.63 5.00 -9.28
CA TYR A 130 14.68 3.73 -10.02
C TYR A 130 13.49 3.55 -10.98
N LEU A 131 12.38 4.25 -10.74
CA LEU A 131 11.27 4.34 -11.68
C LEU A 131 11.60 5.26 -12.85
N LEU A 132 12.37 6.31 -12.60
CA LEU A 132 12.85 7.24 -13.63
C LEU A 132 13.97 6.63 -14.47
N ASP A 133 14.91 5.94 -13.83
CA ASP A 133 15.99 5.22 -14.48
C ASP A 133 16.24 3.86 -13.81
N LYS A 134 15.57 2.83 -14.32
CA LYS A 134 15.70 1.46 -13.81
C LYS A 134 17.12 0.89 -13.88
N SER A 135 17.98 1.42 -14.75
CA SER A 135 19.37 0.99 -14.84
C SER A 135 20.19 1.27 -13.58
N THR A 136 19.71 2.23 -12.76
CA THR A 136 20.31 2.58 -11.47
C THR A 136 19.88 1.71 -10.30
N TRP A 137 19.00 0.71 -10.51
CA TRP A 137 18.55 -0.20 -9.47
C TRP A 137 19.71 -0.93 -8.82
N PRO A 138 20.01 -0.74 -7.52
CA PRO A 138 21.22 -1.23 -6.88
C PRO A 138 21.11 -2.65 -6.32
N TYR A 139 19.91 -3.20 -6.29
CA TYR A 139 19.62 -4.53 -5.74
C TYR A 139 19.59 -5.60 -6.83
N ALA A 140 19.34 -6.85 -6.44
CA ALA A 140 19.15 -7.93 -7.38
C ALA A 140 18.05 -7.60 -8.39
N LYS A 141 18.24 -8.00 -9.65
CA LYS A 141 17.18 -7.89 -10.65
C LYS A 141 16.12 -8.97 -10.39
N ASP A 142 14.88 -8.65 -10.70
CA ASP A 142 13.80 -9.62 -10.69
C ASP A 142 14.13 -10.80 -11.60
N VAL A 143 13.93 -12.03 -11.13
CA VAL A 143 14.24 -13.26 -11.89
C VAL A 143 13.43 -13.39 -13.19
N MET A 144 12.32 -12.67 -13.33
CA MET A 144 11.49 -12.62 -14.54
C MET A 144 10.96 -11.20 -14.75
N HIS A 145 10.86 -10.80 -16.01
CA HIS A 145 10.17 -9.57 -16.45
C HIS A 145 10.75 -8.25 -15.93
N PHE A 146 11.98 -8.23 -15.40
CA PHE A 146 12.58 -7.00 -14.86
C PHE A 146 12.51 -5.85 -15.89
N ASP A 147 12.93 -6.12 -17.14
CA ASP A 147 12.95 -5.09 -18.19
C ASP A 147 11.54 -4.74 -18.73
N ALA A 148 10.57 -5.63 -18.51
CA ALA A 148 9.19 -5.43 -19.00
C ALA A 148 8.28 -4.67 -18.02
N PHE A 149 8.65 -4.54 -16.74
CA PHE A 149 7.85 -3.80 -15.77
C PHE A 149 7.79 -2.31 -16.16
N PRO A 150 6.59 -1.68 -16.02
CA PRO A 150 6.43 -0.29 -16.34
C PRO A 150 7.31 0.59 -15.44
N VAL A 151 7.83 1.67 -16.01
CA VAL A 151 8.52 2.73 -15.26
C VAL A 151 7.54 3.66 -14.54
N ARG A 152 6.25 3.65 -14.92
CA ARG A 152 5.21 4.48 -14.30
C ARG A 152 4.27 3.61 -13.50
N MET A 153 4.13 3.93 -12.22
CA MET A 153 3.25 3.24 -11.25
C MET A 153 2.13 4.20 -10.82
N SER A 154 0.96 3.65 -10.51
CA SER A 154 -0.23 4.42 -10.11
C SER A 154 0.01 5.29 -8.88
N PHE A 155 0.83 4.86 -7.96
CA PHE A 155 1.13 5.64 -6.76
C PHE A 155 1.77 7.01 -7.08
N LEU A 156 2.49 7.15 -8.19
CA LEU A 156 3.08 8.44 -8.60
C LEU A 156 2.00 9.50 -8.85
N LEU A 157 0.85 9.09 -9.40
CA LEU A 157 -0.28 10.01 -9.62
C LEU A 157 -0.85 10.52 -8.30
N PHE A 158 -1.10 9.61 -7.34
CA PHE A 158 -1.64 9.99 -6.04
C PHE A 158 -0.63 10.79 -5.23
N ALA A 159 0.62 10.32 -5.14
CA ALA A 159 1.68 11.01 -4.43
C ALA A 159 1.96 12.38 -5.03
N GLY A 160 2.07 12.49 -6.36
CA GLY A 160 2.31 13.76 -7.04
C GLY A 160 1.26 14.81 -6.74
N ASN A 161 -0.01 14.43 -6.75
CA ASN A 161 -1.11 15.35 -6.46
C ASN A 161 -1.19 15.71 -4.96
N LEU A 162 -1.12 14.74 -4.07
CA LEU A 162 -1.36 14.93 -2.64
C LEU A 162 -0.16 15.51 -1.90
N LEU A 163 1.05 15.15 -2.32
CA LEU A 163 2.30 15.72 -1.80
C LEU A 163 2.71 17.02 -2.52
N LYS A 164 1.91 17.50 -3.50
CA LYS A 164 2.20 18.69 -4.33
C LYS A 164 3.55 18.59 -5.06
N ARG A 165 3.84 17.42 -5.61
CA ARG A 165 5.07 17.08 -6.32
C ARG A 165 4.78 16.84 -7.80
N PRO A 166 4.61 17.92 -8.61
CA PRO A 166 4.22 17.79 -10.02
C PRO A 166 5.25 17.03 -10.86
N GLU A 167 6.50 16.93 -10.43
CA GLU A 167 7.54 16.16 -11.10
C GLU A 167 7.26 14.65 -11.11
N LEU A 168 6.41 14.14 -10.23
CA LEU A 168 6.03 12.73 -10.20
C LEU A 168 4.96 12.34 -11.23
N VAL A 169 4.26 13.33 -11.82
CA VAL A 169 3.13 13.11 -12.73
C VAL A 169 3.41 13.56 -14.18
N GLN A 170 4.65 13.92 -14.51
CA GLN A 170 5.08 14.34 -15.84
C GLN A 170 5.42 13.19 -16.78
#